data_24165ba0b30c1eaefaa25b150f77425a
#
_entry.id   24165ba0b30c1eaefaa25b150f77425a
#
_cell.length_a   1.000
_cell.length_b   1.000
_cell.length_c   1.000
_cell.angle_alpha   90.00
_cell.angle_beta   90.00
_cell.angle_gamma   90.00
#
_symmetry.space_group_name_H-M   'P 1'
#
loop_
_entity.id
_entity.type
_entity.pdbx_description
1 polymer ?
#
loop_
_entity_poly.entity_id
_entity_poly.type
_entity_poly.pdbx_seq_one_letter_code
_entity_poly.pdbx_strand_id
1 'polypeptide(L)'
;MKRLVLKRGVSGWAGNVFLDGRIVLSGMVTPTGYLLLSSGPRHALLRLVAYAKSKKLKIKGVTGPEQSVDCFCELWNGSVASTGREGKSFMIYSISCRRFPPFPLSLALESVGPGSWPRIQAWTVQFARESIPPIQANALLAVTREMMADGNLFLLRKDGVACGMGGFGRSTPNSLVINEVFVPKEMRRQGHAADLISGLVAKAGERKVRNCILFSDFEGPSNLYDSLGFVQVGRFVEKGFR
;
A
#
# COMPACT_ATOMS: atom_id res chain seq x y z
N MET A 1 -21.18 -5.07 -27.90
CA MET A 1 -21.31 -6.12 -26.84
C MET A 1 -20.12 -6.04 -25.88
N LYS A 2 -20.35 -5.64 -24.64
CA LYS A 2 -19.28 -5.33 -23.67
C LYS A 2 -18.89 -6.60 -22.92
N ARG A 3 -17.67 -7.07 -23.05
CA ARG A 3 -17.20 -8.38 -22.55
C ARG A 3 -16.54 -8.21 -21.18
N LEU A 4 -17.02 -8.95 -20.18
CA LEU A 4 -16.31 -9.17 -18.92
C LEU A 4 -15.31 -10.32 -19.13
N VAL A 5 -14.02 -10.06 -19.01
CA VAL A 5 -12.99 -11.11 -19.13
C VAL A 5 -12.52 -11.50 -17.75
N LEU A 6 -12.71 -12.77 -17.42
CA LEU A 6 -12.28 -13.39 -16.17
C LEU A 6 -10.98 -14.13 -16.41
N LYS A 7 -9.93 -13.83 -15.62
CA LYS A 7 -8.79 -14.74 -15.44
C LYS A 7 -8.94 -15.45 -14.09
N ARG A 8 -8.99 -16.76 -14.11
CA ARG A 8 -8.88 -17.60 -12.91
C ARG A 8 -7.40 -17.69 -12.53
N GLY A 9 -7.05 -17.15 -11.37
CA GLY A 9 -5.75 -17.34 -10.74
C GLY A 9 -5.88 -17.06 -9.24
N VAL A 10 -5.54 -18.03 -8.41
CA VAL A 10 -5.49 -17.98 -6.94
C VAL A 10 -6.82 -17.65 -6.26
N SER A 11 -7.44 -18.61 -5.62
CA SER A 11 -8.63 -18.63 -4.70
C SER A 11 -9.40 -17.30 -4.50
N GLY A 12 -9.83 -16.63 -5.58
CA GLY A 12 -10.60 -15.41 -5.52
C GLY A 12 -11.14 -15.02 -6.91
N TRP A 13 -12.15 -14.17 -6.93
CA TRP A 13 -12.68 -13.62 -8.18
C TRP A 13 -11.90 -12.36 -8.58
N ALA A 14 -11.54 -12.23 -9.86
CA ALA A 14 -11.00 -11.02 -10.44
C ALA A 14 -11.65 -10.76 -11.81
N GLY A 15 -11.88 -9.49 -12.16
CA GLY A 15 -12.50 -9.12 -13.42
C GLY A 15 -12.34 -7.65 -13.78
N ASN A 16 -12.57 -7.36 -15.07
CA ASN A 16 -12.49 -6.02 -15.62
C ASN A 16 -13.80 -5.66 -16.33
N VAL A 17 -14.19 -4.40 -16.22
CA VAL A 17 -15.27 -3.82 -17.04
C VAL A 17 -14.63 -3.05 -18.19
N PHE A 18 -15.09 -3.36 -19.41
CA PHE A 18 -14.60 -2.73 -20.63
C PHE A 18 -15.65 -1.75 -21.20
N LEU A 19 -15.18 -0.63 -21.71
CA LEU A 19 -15.93 0.30 -22.55
C LEU A 19 -15.10 0.56 -23.81
N ASP A 20 -15.70 0.29 -24.97
CA ASP A 20 -15.06 0.48 -26.28
C ASP A 20 -13.63 -0.10 -26.37
N GLY A 21 -13.50 -1.35 -25.87
CA GLY A 21 -12.24 -2.09 -25.86
C GLY A 21 -11.24 -1.70 -24.77
N ARG A 22 -11.51 -0.65 -23.99
CA ARG A 22 -10.63 -0.18 -22.92
C ARG A 22 -11.13 -0.65 -21.55
N ILE A 23 -10.21 -1.01 -20.65
CA ILE A 23 -10.53 -1.29 -19.25
C ILE A 23 -10.87 0.04 -18.59
N VAL A 24 -12.07 0.15 -18.01
CA VAL A 24 -12.54 1.33 -17.28
C VAL A 24 -12.75 1.08 -15.79
N LEU A 25 -12.74 -0.19 -15.36
CA LEU A 25 -12.80 -0.59 -13.96
C LEU A 25 -12.21 -1.99 -13.81
N SER A 26 -11.41 -2.19 -12.79
CA SER A 26 -10.91 -3.50 -12.37
C SER A 26 -11.38 -3.80 -10.95
N GLY A 27 -11.68 -5.06 -10.67
CA GLY A 27 -12.05 -5.51 -9.33
C GLY A 27 -11.51 -6.90 -9.05
N MET A 28 -11.16 -7.14 -7.79
CA MET A 28 -10.69 -8.44 -7.31
C MET A 28 -11.19 -8.68 -5.88
N VAL A 29 -11.76 -9.85 -5.63
CA VAL A 29 -12.11 -10.28 -4.26
C VAL A 29 -10.89 -10.96 -3.65
N THR A 30 -10.42 -10.41 -2.54
CA THR A 30 -9.27 -10.96 -1.80
C THR A 30 -9.66 -12.25 -1.06
N PRO A 31 -8.69 -13.08 -0.61
CA PRO A 31 -8.98 -14.27 0.22
C PRO A 31 -9.74 -13.94 1.51
N THR A 32 -9.60 -12.74 2.05
CA THR A 32 -10.33 -12.25 3.22
C THR A 32 -11.78 -11.84 2.91
N GLY A 33 -12.17 -11.82 1.63
CA GLY A 33 -13.51 -11.48 1.18
C GLY A 33 -13.73 -9.98 0.88
N TYR A 34 -12.68 -9.17 0.86
CA TYR A 34 -12.78 -7.77 0.46
C TYR A 34 -12.67 -7.59 -1.05
N LEU A 35 -13.53 -6.78 -1.62
CA LEU A 35 -13.44 -6.37 -3.02
C LEU A 35 -12.47 -5.20 -3.16
N LEU A 36 -11.31 -5.45 -3.78
CA LEU A 36 -10.38 -4.40 -4.17
C LEU A 36 -10.83 -3.80 -5.50
N LEU A 37 -10.98 -2.47 -5.54
CA LEU A 37 -11.41 -1.71 -6.72
C LEU A 37 -10.31 -0.80 -7.25
N SER A 38 -10.27 -0.63 -8.57
CA SER A 38 -9.62 0.52 -9.20
C SER A 38 -10.56 1.73 -9.25
N SER A 39 -10.04 2.89 -9.64
CA SER A 39 -10.90 4.01 -10.08
C SER A 39 -11.76 3.56 -11.28
N GLY A 40 -13.00 4.05 -11.32
CA GLY A 40 -13.90 3.76 -12.42
C GLY A 40 -15.17 4.59 -12.38
N PRO A 41 -15.82 4.82 -13.55
CA PRO A 41 -17.04 5.61 -13.63
C PRO A 41 -18.25 4.85 -13.07
N ARG A 42 -19.26 5.58 -12.59
CA ARG A 42 -20.48 5.05 -11.95
C ARG A 42 -21.15 3.93 -12.78
N HIS A 43 -21.25 4.09 -14.09
CA HIS A 43 -21.87 3.07 -14.94
C HIS A 43 -21.09 1.74 -14.98
N ALA A 44 -19.76 1.78 -14.82
CA ALA A 44 -18.93 0.57 -14.72
C ALA A 44 -19.12 -0.11 -13.36
N LEU A 45 -19.19 0.68 -12.27
CA LEU A 45 -19.50 0.19 -10.93
C LEU A 45 -20.88 -0.45 -10.86
N LEU A 46 -21.91 0.16 -11.48
CA LEU A 46 -23.26 -0.41 -11.59
C LEU A 46 -23.23 -1.81 -12.25
N ARG A 47 -22.47 -1.97 -13.33
CA ARG A 47 -22.30 -3.27 -14.01
C ARG A 47 -21.59 -4.29 -13.13
N LEU A 48 -20.54 -3.87 -12.41
CA LEU A 48 -19.82 -4.73 -11.46
C LEU A 48 -20.75 -5.20 -10.34
N VAL A 49 -21.54 -4.30 -9.76
CA VAL A 49 -22.52 -4.62 -8.70
C VAL A 49 -23.57 -5.62 -9.21
N ALA A 50 -24.17 -5.36 -10.38
CA ALA A 50 -25.14 -6.26 -11.00
C ALA A 50 -24.56 -7.66 -11.21
N TYR A 51 -23.33 -7.72 -11.75
CA TYR A 51 -22.62 -8.98 -11.94
C TYR A 51 -22.33 -9.68 -10.60
N ALA A 52 -21.79 -8.97 -9.62
CA ALA A 52 -21.45 -9.55 -8.32
C ALA A 52 -22.68 -10.14 -7.62
N LYS A 53 -23.84 -9.44 -7.69
CA LYS A 53 -25.13 -9.93 -7.18
C LYS A 53 -25.61 -11.16 -7.95
N SER A 54 -25.57 -11.15 -9.31
CA SER A 54 -25.98 -12.29 -10.14
C SER A 54 -25.14 -13.56 -9.90
N LYS A 55 -23.86 -13.39 -9.60
CA LYS A 55 -22.93 -14.49 -9.27
C LYS A 55 -22.86 -14.82 -7.79
N LYS A 56 -23.65 -14.15 -6.96
CA LYS A 56 -23.70 -14.34 -5.50
C LYS A 56 -22.30 -14.27 -4.88
N LEU A 57 -21.47 -13.31 -5.32
CA LEU A 57 -20.13 -13.16 -4.77
C LEU A 57 -20.21 -12.80 -3.29
N LYS A 58 -19.45 -13.51 -2.47
CA LYS A 58 -19.36 -13.25 -1.02
C LYS A 58 -18.40 -12.08 -0.79
N ILE A 59 -18.94 -10.86 -0.73
CA ILE A 59 -18.18 -9.64 -0.51
C ILE A 59 -18.46 -9.17 0.92
N LYS A 60 -17.45 -9.19 1.78
CA LYS A 60 -17.50 -8.74 3.19
C LYS A 60 -17.20 -7.26 3.36
N GLY A 61 -16.67 -6.63 2.35
CA GLY A 61 -16.31 -5.22 2.33
C GLY A 61 -15.66 -4.84 1.01
N VAL A 62 -15.37 -3.58 0.86
CA VAL A 62 -14.76 -3.01 -0.35
C VAL A 62 -13.61 -2.09 0.03
N THR A 63 -12.54 -2.10 -0.75
CA THR A 63 -11.39 -1.20 -0.59
C THR A 63 -10.93 -0.69 -1.95
N GLY A 64 -10.48 0.55 -1.99
CA GLY A 64 -10.03 1.20 -3.22
C GLY A 64 -10.07 2.73 -3.12
N PRO A 65 -9.98 3.43 -4.27
CA PRO A 65 -10.15 4.88 -4.33
C PRO A 65 -11.50 5.30 -3.72
N GLU A 66 -11.47 6.31 -2.85
CA GLU A 66 -12.62 6.74 -2.04
C GLU A 66 -13.90 6.92 -2.87
N GLN A 67 -13.82 7.67 -3.97
CA GLN A 67 -14.99 7.91 -4.83
C GLN A 67 -15.59 6.60 -5.42
N SER A 68 -14.73 5.64 -5.78
CA SER A 68 -15.20 4.36 -6.31
C SER A 68 -15.82 3.48 -5.23
N VAL A 69 -15.25 3.51 -4.02
CA VAL A 69 -15.77 2.79 -2.85
C VAL A 69 -17.12 3.34 -2.43
N ASP A 70 -17.25 4.67 -2.33
CA ASP A 70 -18.50 5.34 -1.96
C ASP A 70 -19.61 5.01 -2.94
N CYS A 71 -19.34 5.18 -4.23
CA CYS A 71 -20.28 4.84 -5.29
C CYS A 71 -20.65 3.34 -5.30
N PHE A 72 -19.68 2.45 -5.04
CA PHE A 72 -19.96 1.01 -4.91
C PHE A 72 -20.89 0.73 -3.74
N CYS A 73 -20.63 1.32 -2.58
CA CYS A 73 -21.46 1.16 -1.37
C CYS A 73 -22.91 1.61 -1.60
N GLU A 74 -23.12 2.77 -2.23
CA GLU A 74 -24.44 3.24 -2.62
C GLU A 74 -25.19 2.22 -3.49
N LEU A 75 -24.53 1.71 -4.54
CA LEU A 75 -25.11 0.79 -5.51
C LEU A 75 -25.34 -0.61 -4.93
N TRP A 76 -24.46 -1.04 -4.00
CA TRP A 76 -24.53 -2.35 -3.37
C TRP A 76 -25.71 -2.46 -2.41
N ASN A 77 -25.89 -1.46 -1.57
CA ASN A 77 -26.86 -1.46 -0.48
C ASN A 77 -28.22 -0.81 -0.83
N GLY A 78 -28.30 -0.14 -1.97
CA GLY A 78 -29.54 0.50 -2.44
C GLY A 78 -29.95 1.76 -1.65
N SER A 79 -29.12 2.26 -0.73
CA SER A 79 -29.34 3.53 -0.02
C SER A 79 -28.03 4.19 0.37
N VAL A 80 -28.02 5.52 0.39
CA VAL A 80 -26.89 6.37 0.82
C VAL A 80 -26.53 6.16 2.30
N ALA A 81 -27.44 5.59 3.09
CA ALA A 81 -27.37 5.51 4.55
C ALA A 81 -26.84 4.18 5.10
N SER A 82 -26.47 3.19 4.29
CA SER A 82 -25.86 2.00 4.84
C SER A 82 -24.37 2.23 5.02
N THR A 83 -24.07 2.84 6.10
CA THR A 83 -22.75 2.97 6.69
C THR A 83 -22.13 1.59 6.85
N GLY A 84 -21.30 1.19 5.88
CA GLY A 84 -20.27 0.22 6.17
C GLY A 84 -19.51 0.75 7.40
N ARG A 85 -19.10 -0.10 8.34
CA ARG A 85 -18.20 0.34 9.40
C ARG A 85 -17.07 1.09 8.73
N GLU A 86 -16.83 2.35 9.15
CA GLU A 86 -15.65 3.08 8.70
C GLU A 86 -14.45 2.19 8.89
N GLY A 87 -13.87 1.81 7.79
CA GLY A 87 -12.64 1.04 7.74
C GLY A 87 -11.45 1.98 7.77
N LYS A 88 -10.33 1.45 7.32
CA LYS A 88 -9.08 2.22 7.23
C LYS A 88 -9.15 3.24 6.10
N SER A 89 -8.54 4.38 6.33
CA SER A 89 -8.27 5.40 5.31
C SER A 89 -6.76 5.56 5.15
N PHE A 90 -6.28 5.66 3.91
CA PHE A 90 -4.86 5.85 3.62
C PHE A 90 -4.71 6.92 2.54
N MET A 91 -3.84 7.89 2.79
CA MET A 91 -3.34 8.78 1.76
C MET A 91 -2.30 8.04 0.92
N ILE A 92 -2.34 8.24 -0.38
CA ILE A 92 -1.35 7.69 -1.30
C ILE A 92 -0.42 8.82 -1.71
N TYR A 93 0.85 8.65 -1.46
CA TYR A 93 1.90 9.57 -1.83
C TYR A 93 2.77 8.97 -2.93
N SER A 94 3.24 9.82 -3.84
CA SER A 94 4.14 9.44 -4.92
C SER A 94 5.28 10.43 -5.05
N ILE A 95 6.48 9.93 -5.38
CA ILE A 95 7.64 10.74 -5.72
C ILE A 95 8.34 10.18 -6.95
N SER A 96 8.87 11.08 -7.80
CA SER A 96 9.70 10.67 -8.94
C SER A 96 11.12 10.37 -8.48
N CYS A 97 11.59 9.15 -8.72
CA CYS A 97 12.96 8.74 -8.39
C CYS A 97 14.03 9.42 -9.28
N ARG A 98 13.66 9.95 -10.44
CA ARG A 98 14.61 10.55 -11.41
C ARG A 98 15.19 11.89 -10.97
N ARG A 99 14.52 12.61 -10.11
CA ARG A 99 14.87 13.98 -9.66
C ARG A 99 15.21 14.02 -8.17
N PHE A 100 15.37 12.87 -7.55
CA PHE A 100 15.69 12.82 -6.13
C PHE A 100 17.18 13.09 -5.92
N PRO A 101 17.56 13.90 -4.93
CA PRO A 101 18.97 14.18 -4.64
C PRO A 101 19.71 12.88 -4.23
N PRO A 102 21.02 12.81 -4.49
CA PRO A 102 21.81 11.66 -4.07
C PRO A 102 21.76 11.48 -2.56
N PHE A 103 21.80 10.21 -2.14
CA PHE A 103 21.80 9.84 -0.73
C PHE A 103 23.11 10.28 -0.07
N PRO A 104 23.08 10.89 1.15
CA PRO A 104 24.28 11.36 1.83
C PRO A 104 25.29 10.25 2.09
N LEU A 105 26.57 10.50 1.82
CA LEU A 105 27.66 9.53 2.02
C LEU A 105 27.89 9.16 3.51
N SER A 106 27.46 10.01 4.44
CA SER A 106 27.55 9.77 5.89
C SER A 106 26.56 8.72 6.40
N LEU A 107 25.63 8.29 5.55
CA LEU A 107 24.60 7.32 5.88
C LEU A 107 24.79 6.06 5.04
N ALA A 108 24.49 4.91 5.62
CA ALA A 108 24.47 3.64 4.90
C ALA A 108 23.06 3.05 4.91
N LEU A 109 22.58 2.67 3.71
CA LEU A 109 21.38 1.88 3.54
C LEU A 109 21.80 0.46 3.13
N GLU A 110 21.83 -0.45 4.09
CA GLU A 110 22.33 -1.81 3.92
C GLU A 110 21.18 -2.78 3.69
N SER A 111 21.33 -3.70 2.75
CA SER A 111 20.41 -4.84 2.61
C SER A 111 20.46 -5.73 3.85
N VAL A 112 19.31 -6.13 4.33
CA VAL A 112 19.19 -6.99 5.53
C VAL A 112 19.65 -8.41 5.20
N GLY A 113 20.66 -8.88 5.92
CA GLY A 113 21.10 -10.28 5.87
C GLY A 113 20.51 -11.13 7.02
N PRO A 114 20.66 -12.47 6.95
CA PRO A 114 20.10 -13.39 7.96
C PRO A 114 20.51 -13.09 9.40
N GLY A 115 21.73 -12.64 9.63
CA GLY A 115 22.23 -12.26 10.96
C GLY A 115 21.52 -11.06 11.61
N SER A 116 20.80 -10.26 10.82
CA SER A 116 20.01 -9.13 11.32
C SER A 116 18.60 -9.52 11.77
N TRP A 117 18.18 -10.77 11.50
CA TRP A 117 16.80 -11.20 11.74
C TRP A 117 16.28 -10.97 13.17
N PRO A 118 17.02 -11.22 14.25
CA PRO A 118 16.51 -10.99 15.61
C PRO A 118 16.08 -9.53 15.83
N ARG A 119 16.86 -8.58 15.33
CA ARG A 119 16.54 -7.14 15.39
C ARG A 119 15.33 -6.79 14.52
N ILE A 120 15.33 -7.25 13.28
CA ILE A 120 14.22 -7.02 12.34
C ILE A 120 12.92 -7.58 12.91
N GLN A 121 12.93 -8.78 13.43
CA GLN A 121 11.77 -9.40 14.07
C GLN A 121 11.22 -8.55 15.23
N ALA A 122 12.09 -8.08 16.12
CA ALA A 122 11.69 -7.23 17.23
C ALA A 122 11.06 -5.92 16.75
N TRP A 123 11.66 -5.27 15.75
CA TRP A 123 11.17 -4.02 15.18
C TRP A 123 9.86 -4.21 14.40
N THR A 124 9.71 -5.31 13.65
CA THR A 124 8.45 -5.65 12.97
C THR A 124 7.31 -5.84 13.97
N VAL A 125 7.56 -6.52 15.10
CA VAL A 125 6.56 -6.68 16.16
C VAL A 125 6.18 -5.34 16.78
N GLN A 126 7.15 -4.45 17.01
CA GLN A 126 6.88 -3.11 17.52
C GLN A 126 6.07 -2.29 16.50
N PHE A 127 6.46 -2.29 15.23
CA PHE A 127 5.72 -1.64 14.16
C PHE A 127 4.27 -2.13 14.09
N ALA A 128 4.05 -3.45 14.16
CA ALA A 128 2.72 -4.04 14.13
C ALA A 128 1.83 -3.56 15.30
N ARG A 129 2.40 -3.41 16.49
CA ARG A 129 1.69 -2.91 17.68
C ARG A 129 1.38 -1.43 17.62
N GLU A 130 2.24 -0.64 17.00
CA GLU A 130 2.11 0.83 16.89
C GLU A 130 1.24 1.25 15.70
N SER A 131 0.96 0.36 14.76
CA SER A 131 0.06 0.63 13.62
C SER A 131 -1.37 0.89 14.09
N ILE A 132 -2.09 1.78 13.41
CA ILE A 132 -3.48 2.12 13.73
C ILE A 132 -4.39 1.70 12.56
N PRO A 133 -5.31 0.73 12.77
CA PRO A 133 -5.36 -0.19 13.91
C PRO A 133 -4.16 -1.15 13.92
N PRO A 134 -3.86 -1.78 15.07
CA PRO A 134 -2.75 -2.73 15.17
C PRO A 134 -2.82 -3.83 14.12
N ILE A 135 -1.68 -4.19 13.56
CA ILE A 135 -1.55 -5.27 12.57
C ILE A 135 -1.23 -6.58 13.30
N GLN A 136 -1.71 -7.70 12.79
CA GLN A 136 -1.32 -9.01 13.32
C GLN A 136 0.18 -9.26 13.07
N ALA A 137 0.97 -9.36 14.14
CA ALA A 137 2.43 -9.46 14.07
C ALA A 137 2.90 -10.64 13.20
N ASN A 138 2.28 -11.83 13.32
CA ASN A 138 2.66 -13.00 12.52
C ASN A 138 2.44 -12.78 11.01
N ALA A 139 1.36 -12.10 10.62
CA ALA A 139 1.10 -11.79 9.22
C ALA A 139 2.14 -10.80 8.68
N LEU A 140 2.49 -9.78 9.47
CA LEU A 140 3.52 -8.82 9.07
C LEU A 140 4.91 -9.46 9.00
N LEU A 141 5.28 -10.31 9.98
CA LEU A 141 6.54 -11.04 9.98
C LEU A 141 6.72 -11.92 8.73
N ALA A 142 5.64 -12.51 8.20
CA ALA A 142 5.71 -13.26 6.94
C ALA A 142 6.08 -12.32 5.77
N VAL A 143 5.44 -11.16 5.66
CA VAL A 143 5.76 -10.15 4.63
C VAL A 143 7.19 -9.65 4.78
N THR A 144 7.63 -9.34 6.00
CA THR A 144 9.01 -8.89 6.29
C THR A 144 10.05 -9.94 5.86
N ARG A 145 9.77 -11.22 6.08
CA ARG A 145 10.65 -12.31 5.62
C ARG A 145 10.74 -12.40 4.09
N GLU A 146 9.60 -12.25 3.40
CA GLU A 146 9.58 -12.20 1.94
C GLU A 146 10.40 -11.01 1.43
N MET A 147 10.18 -9.81 2.00
CA MET A 147 10.96 -8.62 1.63
C MET A 147 12.46 -8.83 1.86
N MET A 148 12.86 -9.48 2.93
CA MET A 148 14.26 -9.80 3.22
C MET A 148 14.81 -10.81 2.20
N ALA A 149 14.08 -11.89 1.92
CA ALA A 149 14.48 -12.93 0.97
C ALA A 149 14.67 -12.36 -0.45
N ASP A 150 13.83 -11.41 -0.84
CA ASP A 150 13.87 -10.73 -2.14
C ASP A 150 14.94 -9.59 -2.20
N GLY A 151 15.70 -9.36 -1.14
CA GLY A 151 16.66 -8.24 -1.06
C GLY A 151 15.99 -6.87 -1.10
N ASN A 152 14.76 -6.77 -0.63
CA ASN A 152 13.92 -5.58 -0.63
C ASN A 152 13.78 -4.94 0.76
N LEU A 153 14.42 -5.48 1.79
CA LEU A 153 14.42 -4.91 3.14
C LEU A 153 15.81 -4.34 3.45
N PHE A 154 15.82 -3.15 4.06
CA PHE A 154 17.04 -2.39 4.34
C PHE A 154 17.07 -1.91 5.77
N LEU A 155 18.30 -1.77 6.30
CA LEU A 155 18.61 -1.07 7.54
C LEU A 155 19.28 0.26 7.22
N LEU A 156 18.79 1.34 7.80
CA LEU A 156 19.53 2.59 7.87
C LEU A 156 20.56 2.48 8.99
N ARG A 157 21.82 2.79 8.68
CA ARG A 157 22.89 2.94 9.67
C ARG A 157 23.46 4.35 9.65
N LYS A 158 23.73 4.85 10.85
CA LYS A 158 24.47 6.08 11.08
C LYS A 158 25.56 5.76 12.09
N ASP A 159 26.80 6.09 11.75
CA ASP A 159 27.98 5.81 12.59
C ASP A 159 28.05 4.32 13.06
N GLY A 160 27.72 3.39 12.18
CA GLY A 160 27.70 1.96 12.45
C GLY A 160 26.45 1.45 13.23
N VAL A 161 25.63 2.36 13.76
CA VAL A 161 24.44 2.01 14.55
C VAL A 161 23.20 1.91 13.64
N ALA A 162 22.47 0.82 13.75
CA ALA A 162 21.20 0.68 13.02
C ALA A 162 20.12 1.58 13.66
N CYS A 163 19.58 2.52 12.87
CA CYS A 163 18.66 3.57 13.32
C CYS A 163 17.22 3.36 12.85
N GLY A 164 17.00 2.53 11.84
CA GLY A 164 15.67 2.26 11.31
C GLY A 164 15.69 1.15 10.27
N MET A 165 14.52 0.65 9.93
CA MET A 165 14.30 -0.30 8.86
C MET A 165 13.18 0.14 7.95
N GLY A 166 13.21 -0.32 6.71
CA GLY A 166 12.17 -0.12 5.73
C GLY A 166 12.55 -0.78 4.41
N GLY A 167 11.64 -0.85 3.49
CA GLY A 167 11.95 -1.51 2.24
C GLY A 167 10.87 -1.38 1.19
N PHE A 168 10.91 -2.27 0.23
CA PHE A 168 9.97 -2.30 -0.87
C PHE A 168 9.05 -3.51 -0.73
N GLY A 169 7.75 -3.24 -0.66
CA GLY A 169 6.71 -4.24 -0.75
C GLY A 169 6.38 -4.58 -2.21
N ARG A 170 5.10 -4.64 -2.54
CA ARG A 170 4.65 -4.96 -3.89
C ARG A 170 5.18 -3.95 -4.91
N SER A 171 5.67 -4.46 -6.03
CA SER A 171 6.13 -3.65 -7.14
C SER A 171 5.11 -3.65 -8.29
N THR A 172 5.12 -2.58 -9.07
CA THR A 172 4.51 -2.53 -10.40
C THR A 172 5.64 -2.33 -11.43
N PRO A 173 5.37 -2.49 -12.74
CA PRO A 173 6.42 -2.28 -13.75
C PRO A 173 7.10 -0.91 -13.70
N ASN A 174 6.45 0.10 -13.14
CA ASN A 174 6.95 1.47 -13.13
C ASN A 174 7.14 2.07 -11.73
N SER A 175 6.77 1.35 -10.67
CA SER A 175 6.79 1.89 -9.31
C SER A 175 7.17 0.83 -8.27
N LEU A 176 7.89 1.25 -7.23
CA LEU A 176 8.09 0.48 -6.00
C LEU A 176 7.24 1.08 -4.88
N VAL A 177 6.65 0.22 -4.07
CA VAL A 177 5.89 0.64 -2.89
C VAL A 177 6.82 0.59 -1.68
N ILE A 178 7.11 1.75 -1.09
CA ILE A 178 7.83 1.85 0.18
C ILE A 178 6.92 1.31 1.28
N ASN A 179 7.45 0.40 2.08
CA ASN A 179 6.72 -0.30 3.13
C ASN A 179 7.59 -0.49 4.38
N GLU A 180 6.93 -0.72 5.53
CA GLU A 180 7.55 -1.03 6.82
C GLU A 180 8.61 -0.01 7.26
N VAL A 181 8.38 1.28 7.01
CA VAL A 181 9.26 2.35 7.50
C VAL A 181 9.10 2.45 9.01
N PHE A 182 10.14 2.05 9.74
CA PHE A 182 10.14 2.04 11.19
C PHE A 182 11.44 2.60 11.76
N VAL A 183 11.29 3.48 12.77
CA VAL A 183 12.38 4.00 13.60
C VAL A 183 12.04 3.69 15.05
N PRO A 184 12.91 3.02 15.82
CA PRO A 184 12.70 2.74 17.24
C PRO A 184 12.42 4.03 18.03
N LYS A 185 11.61 3.93 19.09
CA LYS A 185 11.15 5.12 19.85
C LYS A 185 12.29 5.98 20.35
N GLU A 186 13.35 5.35 20.85
CA GLU A 186 14.55 5.98 21.38
C GLU A 186 15.39 6.74 20.33
N MET A 187 15.15 6.47 19.06
CA MET A 187 15.87 7.07 17.93
C MET A 187 15.00 8.04 17.10
N ARG A 188 13.76 8.30 17.53
CA ARG A 188 12.85 9.22 16.82
C ARG A 188 13.24 10.68 17.01
N ARG A 189 12.67 11.55 16.19
CA ARG A 189 12.88 13.02 16.20
C ARG A 189 14.32 13.45 15.92
N GLN A 190 15.11 12.58 15.28
CA GLN A 190 16.51 12.80 14.88
C GLN A 190 16.71 12.79 13.35
N GLY A 191 15.63 12.85 12.56
CA GLY A 191 15.69 12.84 11.11
C GLY A 191 15.77 11.44 10.46
N HIS A 192 15.96 10.37 11.23
CA HIS A 192 16.23 9.03 10.68
C HIS A 192 15.13 8.48 9.75
N ALA A 193 13.86 8.84 9.95
CA ALA A 193 12.80 8.43 9.03
C ALA A 193 12.93 9.13 7.67
N ALA A 194 13.32 10.42 7.66
CA ALA A 194 13.61 11.16 6.43
C ALA A 194 14.80 10.55 5.69
N ASP A 195 15.87 10.26 6.42
CA ASP A 195 17.09 9.64 5.86
C ASP A 195 16.77 8.27 5.26
N LEU A 196 16.01 7.43 5.98
CA LEU A 196 15.62 6.10 5.51
C LEU A 196 14.78 6.17 4.22
N ILE A 197 13.77 7.03 4.17
CA ILE A 197 12.92 7.21 2.99
C ILE A 197 13.74 7.75 1.82
N SER A 198 14.62 8.72 2.07
CA SER A 198 15.52 9.28 1.04
C SER A 198 16.41 8.20 0.45
N GLY A 199 17.00 7.36 1.29
CA GLY A 199 17.82 6.22 0.85
C GLY A 199 17.02 5.21 0.04
N LEU A 200 15.78 4.90 0.43
CA LEU A 200 14.90 4.01 -0.34
C LEU A 200 14.55 4.61 -1.71
N VAL A 201 14.25 5.92 -1.80
CA VAL A 201 13.97 6.57 -3.09
C VAL A 201 15.20 6.56 -3.99
N ALA A 202 16.40 6.85 -3.45
CA ALA A 202 17.66 6.76 -4.19
C ALA A 202 17.89 5.32 -4.69
N LYS A 203 17.68 4.31 -3.84
CA LYS A 203 17.80 2.89 -4.19
C LYS A 203 16.83 2.46 -5.29
N ALA A 204 15.61 3.00 -5.28
CA ALA A 204 14.65 2.78 -6.36
C ALA A 204 15.12 3.42 -7.68
N GLY A 205 15.75 4.59 -7.62
CA GLY A 205 16.38 5.25 -8.77
C GLY A 205 17.49 4.41 -9.39
N GLU A 206 18.37 3.81 -8.58
CA GLU A 206 19.41 2.87 -9.04
C GLU A 206 18.80 1.66 -9.79
N ARG A 207 17.63 1.18 -9.37
CA ARG A 207 16.85 0.11 -10.03
C ARG A 207 16.12 0.59 -11.29
N LYS A 208 16.32 1.84 -11.71
CA LYS A 208 15.67 2.48 -12.88
C LYS A 208 14.15 2.53 -12.81
N VAL A 209 13.60 2.50 -11.62
CA VAL A 209 12.16 2.65 -11.38
C VAL A 209 11.79 4.14 -11.47
N ARG A 210 10.61 4.44 -12.03
CA ARG A 210 10.21 5.84 -12.26
C ARG A 210 9.74 6.52 -10.99
N ASN A 211 8.96 5.81 -10.18
CA ASN A 211 8.32 6.40 -9.01
C ASN A 211 8.40 5.49 -7.79
N CYS A 212 8.51 6.08 -6.62
CA CYS A 212 8.13 5.44 -5.37
C CYS A 212 6.72 5.86 -4.97
N ILE A 213 5.98 4.92 -4.39
CA ILE A 213 4.64 5.12 -3.83
C ILE A 213 4.67 4.67 -2.38
N LEU A 214 3.91 5.32 -1.52
CA LEU A 214 3.65 4.84 -0.17
C LEU A 214 2.22 5.13 0.25
N PHE A 215 1.77 4.38 1.25
CA PHE A 215 0.48 4.55 1.89
C PHE A 215 0.70 5.06 3.31
N SER A 216 -0.02 6.10 3.71
CA SER A 216 0.07 6.68 5.05
C SER A 216 -1.33 6.89 5.62
N ASP A 217 -1.49 6.52 6.87
CA ASP A 217 -2.68 6.83 7.68
C ASP A 217 -2.61 8.21 8.34
N PHE A 218 -1.49 8.93 8.16
CA PHE A 218 -1.30 10.26 8.73
C PHE A 218 -2.00 11.32 7.86
N GLU A 219 -3.01 11.97 8.43
CA GLU A 219 -3.83 13.00 7.78
C GLU A 219 -3.50 14.45 8.22
N GLY A 220 -2.38 14.68 8.92
CA GLY A 220 -2.01 16.00 9.42
C GLY A 220 -1.34 16.90 8.38
N PRO A 221 -1.43 18.25 8.53
CA PRO A 221 -0.67 19.19 7.71
C PRO A 221 0.84 19.01 7.96
N SER A 222 1.67 19.26 6.94
CA SER A 222 3.13 19.19 7.00
C SER A 222 3.67 17.85 7.53
N ASN A 223 3.29 16.77 6.87
CA ASN A 223 3.86 15.46 7.19
C ASN A 223 5.29 15.30 6.61
N LEU A 224 5.99 14.28 7.08
CA LEU A 224 7.33 13.94 6.62
C LEU A 224 7.42 13.78 5.09
N TYR A 225 6.39 13.22 4.46
CA TYR A 225 6.42 12.93 3.03
C TYR A 225 6.36 14.19 2.18
N ASP A 226 5.53 15.17 2.57
CA ASP A 226 5.48 16.48 1.90
C ASP A 226 6.84 17.19 1.99
N SER A 227 7.50 17.14 3.16
CA SER A 227 8.84 17.74 3.35
C SER A 227 9.92 17.09 2.48
N LEU A 228 9.75 15.83 2.09
CA LEU A 228 10.62 15.09 1.19
C LEU A 228 10.25 15.26 -0.30
N GLY A 229 9.21 16.04 -0.61
CA GLY A 229 8.76 16.30 -1.97
C GLY A 229 7.85 15.22 -2.55
N PHE A 230 7.28 14.36 -1.73
CA PHE A 230 6.19 13.50 -2.18
C PHE A 230 4.93 14.33 -2.44
N VAL A 231 4.17 13.91 -3.43
CA VAL A 231 2.88 14.51 -3.78
C VAL A 231 1.78 13.52 -3.44
N GLN A 232 0.74 13.99 -2.75
CA GLN A 232 -0.46 13.19 -2.54
C GLN A 232 -1.19 12.99 -3.88
N VAL A 233 -1.38 11.74 -4.28
CA VAL A 233 -1.98 11.38 -5.57
C VAL A 233 -3.34 10.70 -5.44
N GLY A 234 -3.77 10.39 -4.22
CA GLY A 234 -5.07 9.81 -3.98
C GLY A 234 -5.34 9.47 -2.52
N ARG A 235 -6.55 9.00 -2.28
CA ARG A 235 -6.99 8.45 -1.00
C ARG A 235 -7.64 7.10 -1.26
N PHE A 236 -7.24 6.10 -0.49
CA PHE A 236 -7.87 4.79 -0.43
C PHE A 236 -8.65 4.66 0.85
N VAL A 237 -9.82 4.06 0.75
CA VAL A 237 -10.66 3.76 1.92
C VAL A 237 -11.05 2.29 1.89
N GLU A 238 -11.32 1.76 3.07
CA GLU A 238 -11.85 0.42 3.26
C GLU A 238 -13.18 0.53 4.02
N LYS A 239 -14.24 -0.12 3.52
CA LYS A 239 -15.55 -0.19 4.18
C LYS A 239 -15.99 -1.65 4.30
N GLY A 240 -16.32 -2.08 5.52
CA GLY A 240 -16.84 -3.42 5.78
C GLY A 240 -18.36 -3.47 5.63
N PHE A 241 -18.91 -4.61 5.17
CA PHE A 241 -20.34 -4.89 5.15
C PHE A 241 -20.71 -5.81 6.33
N ARG A 242 -21.89 -5.65 6.84
CA ARG A 242 -22.48 -6.52 7.89
C ARG A 242 -23.06 -7.79 7.28
#